data_f27ae3edf1740c9a33270b807b5c16e5
#
_entry.id   f27ae3edf1740c9a33270b807b5c16e5
#
_cell.length_a   1.000
_cell.length_b   1.000
_cell.length_c   1.000
_cell.angle_alpha   90.00
_cell.angle_beta   90.00
_cell.angle_gamma   90.00
#
_symmetry.space_group_name_H-M   'P 1'
#
loop_
_entity.id
_entity.type
_entity.pdbx_description
1 polymer ?
#
loop_
_entity_poly.entity_id
_entity_poly.type
_entity_poly.pdbx_seq_one_letter_code
_entity_poly.pdbx_strand_id
1 'polypeptide(L)'
;RQAEALVERGMNSWRPEPVEVDGLRQFNTVFDDMTVNNYLVWDPASKAAALFDTGTDASKAIATVVELSLDLGQLFLTHTHLDHIIDRAAVEAHNGSLRTHVNALEPAEGAARFQPGDSFTVGALQIATRLTKGHSPGGITYVIEGLERPVAIVGDALFAQSMGGGMISYQDALATNRSELFTLEDHTVICPGHGPMTSVGEEKAHNPFYPEFK
;
A
#
# COMPACT_ATOMS: atom_id res chain seq x y z
N ARG A 1 -6.30 26.88 -4.98
CA ARG A 1 -6.63 25.43 -4.85
C ARG A 1 -5.61 24.70 -3.99
N GLN A 2 -4.28 24.71 -4.33
CA GLN A 2 -3.25 24.05 -3.49
C GLN A 2 -3.22 24.62 -2.07
N ALA A 3 -3.30 25.97 -1.94
CA ALA A 3 -3.33 26.63 -0.63
C ALA A 3 -4.60 26.26 0.16
N GLU A 4 -5.74 26.17 -0.51
CA GLU A 4 -7.02 25.77 0.11
C GLU A 4 -6.94 24.35 0.65
N ALA A 5 -6.48 23.39 -0.15
CA ALA A 5 -6.32 21.99 0.26
C ALA A 5 -5.34 21.85 1.45
N LEU A 6 -4.24 22.62 1.47
CA LEU A 6 -3.31 22.64 2.60
C LEU A 6 -3.93 23.23 3.86
N VAL A 7 -4.77 24.27 3.72
CA VAL A 7 -5.52 24.86 4.85
C VAL A 7 -6.54 23.87 5.38
N GLU A 8 -7.35 23.26 4.52
CA GLU A 8 -8.37 22.28 4.92
C GLU A 8 -7.72 21.08 5.65
N ARG A 9 -6.58 20.61 5.15
CA ARG A 9 -5.81 19.56 5.81
C ARG A 9 -5.26 20.02 7.17
N GLY A 10 -4.68 21.24 7.24
CA GLY A 10 -4.16 21.80 8.48
C GLY A 10 -5.24 22.03 9.53
N MET A 11 -6.46 22.35 9.11
CA MET A 11 -7.65 22.49 9.97
C MET A 11 -8.33 21.16 10.31
N ASN A 12 -7.84 20.04 9.75
CA ASN A 12 -8.44 18.71 9.90
C ASN A 12 -9.92 18.67 9.43
N SER A 13 -10.27 19.55 8.50
CA SER A 13 -11.63 19.73 7.98
C SER A 13 -11.93 18.85 6.76
N TRP A 14 -10.88 18.24 6.16
CA TRP A 14 -11.02 17.29 5.09
C TRP A 14 -10.55 15.88 5.53
N ARG A 15 -11.33 14.90 5.22
CA ARG A 15 -10.97 13.49 5.31
C ARG A 15 -11.68 12.74 4.19
N PRO A 16 -11.04 11.76 3.56
CA PRO A 16 -11.76 10.90 2.63
C PRO A 16 -12.85 10.12 3.38
N GLU A 17 -13.91 9.78 2.68
CA GLU A 17 -14.93 8.88 3.22
C GLU A 17 -14.29 7.54 3.64
N PRO A 18 -14.70 6.95 4.76
CA PRO A 18 -14.23 5.63 5.16
C PRO A 18 -14.44 4.61 4.04
N VAL A 19 -13.41 3.85 3.74
CA VAL A 19 -13.45 2.82 2.71
C VAL A 19 -13.53 1.45 3.40
N GLU A 20 -14.59 0.71 3.10
CA GLU A 20 -14.73 -0.69 3.49
C GLU A 20 -14.76 -1.55 2.22
N VAL A 21 -13.97 -2.61 2.20
CA VAL A 21 -13.91 -3.60 1.13
C VAL A 21 -13.80 -4.97 1.78
N ASP A 22 -14.73 -5.88 1.47
CA ASP A 22 -14.61 -7.26 1.95
C ASP A 22 -13.36 -7.91 1.37
N GLY A 23 -12.56 -8.55 2.21
CA GLY A 23 -11.25 -9.06 1.83
C GLY A 23 -10.10 -8.06 2.00
N LEU A 24 -10.32 -6.88 2.59
CA LEU A 24 -9.27 -5.89 2.89
C LEU A 24 -9.39 -5.38 4.33
N ARG A 25 -8.27 -5.32 5.05
CA ARG A 25 -8.20 -4.68 6.37
C ARG A 25 -6.91 -3.88 6.52
N GLN A 26 -7.06 -2.61 6.92
CA GLN A 26 -5.94 -1.74 7.29
C GLN A 26 -5.62 -1.91 8.78
N PHE A 27 -4.33 -1.96 9.09
CA PHE A 27 -3.80 -1.83 10.45
C PHE A 27 -2.86 -0.62 10.49
N ASN A 28 -2.90 0.10 11.59
CA ASN A 28 -2.09 1.29 11.79
C ASN A 28 -1.23 1.10 13.04
N THR A 29 0.07 1.29 12.90
CA THR A 29 1.08 1.09 13.96
C THR A 29 1.90 2.35 14.17
N VAL A 30 2.46 2.54 15.36
CA VAL A 30 3.20 3.75 15.72
C VAL A 30 4.69 3.55 15.39
N PHE A 31 5.29 4.56 14.76
CA PHE A 31 6.71 4.67 14.52
C PHE A 31 7.18 6.08 14.90
N ASP A 32 7.93 6.20 15.99
CA ASP A 32 8.34 7.49 16.56
C ASP A 32 7.16 8.46 16.74
N ASP A 33 7.13 9.57 16.01
CA ASP A 33 6.10 10.61 16.04
C ASP A 33 5.04 10.47 14.94
N MET A 34 5.08 9.40 14.17
CA MET A 34 4.16 9.11 13.08
C MET A 34 3.52 7.73 13.19
N THR A 35 2.65 7.41 12.27
CA THR A 35 2.04 6.09 12.14
C THR A 35 2.22 5.54 10.74
N VAL A 36 2.38 4.24 10.64
CA VAL A 36 2.54 3.50 9.38
C VAL A 36 1.46 2.43 9.26
N ASN A 37 1.01 2.21 8.04
CA ASN A 37 -0.02 1.24 7.72
C ASN A 37 0.58 -0.06 7.21
N ASN A 38 -0.07 -1.16 7.55
CA ASN A 38 0.02 -2.42 6.83
C ASN A 38 -1.38 -2.92 6.46
N TYR A 39 -1.46 -3.79 5.46
CA TYR A 39 -2.73 -4.22 4.90
C TYR A 39 -2.80 -5.73 4.76
N LEU A 40 -3.84 -6.34 5.32
CA LEU A 40 -4.18 -7.74 5.10
C LEU A 40 -5.22 -7.80 3.98
N VAL A 41 -4.91 -8.57 2.94
CA VAL A 41 -5.83 -8.85 1.82
C VAL A 41 -6.06 -10.34 1.73
N TRP A 42 -7.30 -10.74 1.54
CA TRP A 42 -7.65 -12.16 1.39
C TRP A 42 -8.76 -12.38 0.37
N ASP A 43 -8.75 -13.52 -0.25
CA ASP A 43 -9.87 -14.01 -1.04
C ASP A 43 -10.96 -14.53 -0.09
N PRO A 44 -12.15 -13.91 -0.03
CA PRO A 44 -13.22 -14.32 0.88
C PRO A 44 -13.67 -15.76 0.68
N ALA A 45 -13.56 -16.29 -0.54
CA ALA A 45 -14.02 -17.64 -0.87
C ALA A 45 -13.02 -18.72 -0.45
N SER A 46 -11.73 -18.58 -0.79
CA SER A 46 -10.70 -19.58 -0.51
C SER A 46 -10.00 -19.40 0.82
N LYS A 47 -10.10 -18.20 1.44
CA LYS A 47 -9.35 -17.80 2.63
C LYS A 47 -7.85 -17.64 2.43
N ALA A 48 -7.34 -17.79 1.21
CA ALA A 48 -5.96 -17.45 0.89
C ALA A 48 -5.71 -15.96 1.16
N ALA A 49 -4.59 -15.63 1.79
CA ALA A 49 -4.30 -14.27 2.24
C ALA A 49 -2.86 -13.85 1.98
N ALA A 50 -2.67 -12.54 1.86
CA ALA A 50 -1.37 -11.88 1.83
C ALA A 50 -1.36 -10.66 2.76
N LEU A 51 -0.20 -10.41 3.37
CA LEU A 51 0.07 -9.18 4.10
C LEU A 51 0.93 -8.27 3.21
N PHE A 52 0.64 -6.97 3.23
CA PHE A 52 1.40 -5.93 2.55
C PHE A 52 2.02 -5.01 3.58
N ASP A 53 3.34 -4.97 3.60
CA ASP A 53 4.18 -4.40 4.64
C ASP A 53 3.88 -5.00 6.03
N THR A 54 4.72 -4.75 7.02
CA THR A 54 4.51 -5.27 8.37
C THR A 54 4.17 -4.18 9.38
N GLY A 55 4.50 -2.94 9.02
CA GLY A 55 4.55 -1.88 10.00
C GLY A 55 5.59 -2.17 11.09
N THR A 56 5.40 -1.57 12.23
CA THR A 56 6.24 -1.75 13.42
C THR A 56 5.75 -2.85 14.36
N ASP A 57 4.49 -3.28 14.18
CA ASP A 57 3.83 -4.32 14.99
C ASP A 57 2.73 -4.99 14.16
N ALA A 58 2.98 -6.21 13.69
CA ALA A 58 2.04 -7.00 12.91
C ALA A 58 1.10 -7.86 13.77
N SER A 59 1.16 -7.77 15.10
CA SER A 59 0.41 -8.64 16.01
C SER A 59 -1.09 -8.62 15.75
N LYS A 60 -1.68 -7.46 15.45
CA LYS A 60 -3.11 -7.33 15.12
C LYS A 60 -3.46 -7.98 13.78
N ALA A 61 -2.58 -7.85 12.78
CA ALA A 61 -2.77 -8.51 11.49
C ALA A 61 -2.71 -10.04 11.65
N ILE A 62 -1.71 -10.54 12.39
CA ILE A 62 -1.56 -11.96 12.72
C ILE A 62 -2.78 -12.47 13.52
N ALA A 63 -3.24 -11.72 14.52
CA ALA A 63 -4.43 -12.08 15.28
C ALA A 63 -5.67 -12.18 14.38
N THR A 64 -5.83 -11.28 13.42
CA THR A 64 -6.91 -11.32 12.42
C THR A 64 -6.80 -12.54 11.51
N VAL A 65 -5.60 -12.92 11.09
CA VAL A 65 -5.37 -14.16 10.30
C VAL A 65 -5.90 -15.38 11.06
N VAL A 66 -5.60 -15.46 12.36
CA VAL A 66 -6.08 -16.56 13.22
C VAL A 66 -7.60 -16.50 13.42
N GLU A 67 -8.13 -15.31 13.76
CA GLU A 67 -9.56 -15.08 14.01
C GLU A 67 -10.42 -15.50 12.81
N LEU A 68 -10.01 -15.09 11.60
CA LEU A 68 -10.75 -15.36 10.36
C LEU A 68 -10.37 -16.70 9.71
N SER A 69 -9.44 -17.45 10.33
CA SER A 69 -8.91 -18.72 9.80
C SER A 69 -8.37 -18.57 8.36
N LEU A 70 -7.56 -17.53 8.15
CA LEU A 70 -6.97 -17.24 6.85
C LEU A 70 -5.67 -18.04 6.64
N ASP A 71 -5.41 -18.41 5.40
CA ASP A 71 -4.15 -19.02 4.96
C ASP A 71 -3.18 -17.92 4.47
N LEU A 72 -2.41 -17.35 5.41
CA LEU A 72 -1.42 -16.32 5.11
C LEU A 72 -0.17 -16.95 4.47
N GLY A 73 -0.13 -17.00 3.14
CA GLY A 73 0.97 -17.61 2.39
C GLY A 73 2.01 -16.62 1.85
N GLN A 74 1.70 -15.33 1.81
CA GLN A 74 2.56 -14.33 1.15
C GLN A 74 2.66 -13.04 1.97
N LEU A 75 3.88 -12.47 1.99
CA LEU A 75 4.17 -11.12 2.45
C LEU A 75 4.74 -10.33 1.28
N PHE A 76 4.16 -9.20 0.95
CA PHE A 76 4.63 -8.28 -0.08
C PHE A 76 5.16 -7.00 0.57
N LEU A 77 6.36 -6.57 0.18
CA LEU A 77 6.93 -5.31 0.65
C LEU A 77 6.79 -4.26 -0.45
N THR A 78 6.20 -3.11 -0.10
CA THR A 78 6.07 -1.98 -1.02
C THR A 78 7.44 -1.35 -1.29
N HIS A 79 8.22 -1.19 -0.24
CA HIS A 79 9.61 -0.75 -0.23
C HIS A 79 10.25 -1.15 1.10
N THR A 80 11.53 -0.79 1.34
CA THR A 80 12.28 -1.31 2.49
C THR A 80 12.69 -0.24 3.50
N HIS A 81 11.93 0.86 3.63
CA HIS A 81 12.11 1.73 4.78
C HIS A 81 11.71 1.00 6.07
N LEU A 82 12.42 1.35 7.14
CA LEU A 82 12.41 0.57 8.38
C LEU A 82 11.00 0.42 8.97
N ASP A 83 10.22 1.48 8.98
CA ASP A 83 8.85 1.50 9.52
C ASP A 83 7.90 0.55 8.79
N HIS A 84 8.18 0.18 7.54
CA HIS A 84 7.40 -0.78 6.77
C HIS A 84 7.78 -2.24 7.02
N ILE A 85 9.00 -2.51 7.52
CA ILE A 85 9.56 -3.87 7.58
C ILE A 85 10.04 -4.33 8.97
N ILE A 86 9.86 -3.51 10.02
CA ILE A 86 10.38 -3.81 11.37
C ILE A 86 9.93 -5.19 11.85
N ASP A 87 8.67 -5.52 11.67
CA ASP A 87 8.12 -6.76 12.23
C ASP A 87 8.10 -7.94 11.24
N ARG A 88 8.89 -7.84 10.17
CA ARG A 88 9.00 -8.89 9.14
C ARG A 88 9.33 -10.26 9.75
N ALA A 89 10.28 -10.31 10.66
CA ALA A 89 10.70 -11.57 11.27
C ALA A 89 9.56 -12.26 12.05
N ALA A 90 8.71 -11.49 12.75
CA ALA A 90 7.56 -12.02 13.46
C ALA A 90 6.50 -12.58 12.49
N VAL A 91 6.24 -11.89 11.36
CA VAL A 91 5.32 -12.37 10.31
C VAL A 91 5.85 -13.66 9.67
N GLU A 92 7.13 -13.72 9.32
CA GLU A 92 7.77 -14.91 8.76
C GLU A 92 7.76 -16.09 9.74
N ALA A 93 7.92 -15.83 11.03
CA ALA A 93 7.88 -16.86 12.08
C ALA A 93 6.46 -17.41 12.33
N HIS A 94 5.40 -16.64 12.02
CA HIS A 94 4.02 -17.07 12.18
C HIS A 94 3.65 -18.25 11.27
N ASN A 95 4.17 -18.26 10.04
CA ASN A 95 3.98 -19.35 9.09
C ASN A 95 5.30 -19.66 8.37
N GLY A 96 5.97 -20.74 8.74
CA GLY A 96 7.26 -21.14 8.15
C GLY A 96 7.24 -21.43 6.64
N SER A 97 6.06 -21.52 6.01
CA SER A 97 5.90 -21.63 4.55
C SER A 97 5.61 -20.30 3.86
N LEU A 98 5.46 -19.20 4.62
CA LEU A 98 5.21 -17.87 4.09
C LEU A 98 6.37 -17.43 3.19
N ARG A 99 6.02 -16.82 2.06
CA ARG A 99 6.99 -16.31 1.10
C ARG A 99 6.97 -14.78 1.09
N THR A 100 8.11 -14.17 1.41
CA THR A 100 8.28 -12.72 1.32
C THR A 100 8.73 -12.33 -0.08
N HIS A 101 8.07 -11.33 -0.68
CA HIS A 101 8.33 -10.79 -2.01
C HIS A 101 8.77 -9.32 -1.93
N VAL A 102 9.79 -8.96 -2.71
CA VAL A 102 10.29 -7.59 -2.81
C VAL A 102 10.76 -7.29 -4.22
N ASN A 103 10.59 -6.04 -4.68
CA ASN A 103 11.18 -5.59 -5.92
C ASN A 103 12.71 -5.74 -5.88
N ALA A 104 13.30 -6.21 -6.98
CA ALA A 104 14.73 -6.45 -7.10
C ALA A 104 15.62 -5.23 -6.82
N LEU A 105 15.07 -4.01 -6.91
CA LEU A 105 15.78 -2.76 -6.61
C LEU A 105 15.78 -2.40 -5.11
N GLU A 106 15.01 -3.12 -4.29
CA GLU A 106 14.94 -2.89 -2.83
C GLU A 106 15.82 -3.91 -2.08
N PRO A 107 16.58 -3.48 -1.06
CA PRO A 107 17.42 -4.38 -0.27
C PRO A 107 16.60 -5.16 0.76
N ALA A 108 16.35 -6.45 0.51
CA ALA A 108 15.74 -7.35 1.50
C ALA A 108 16.38 -8.73 1.40
N GLU A 109 17.23 -9.06 2.36
CA GLU A 109 17.88 -10.37 2.42
C GLU A 109 16.85 -11.48 2.65
N GLY A 110 17.03 -12.61 1.96
CA GLY A 110 16.13 -13.77 2.06
C GLY A 110 14.78 -13.63 1.37
N ALA A 111 14.38 -12.44 0.89
CA ALA A 111 13.14 -12.26 0.15
C ALA A 111 13.26 -12.73 -1.31
N ALA A 112 12.15 -13.25 -1.85
CA ALA A 112 12.02 -13.56 -3.27
C ALA A 112 11.93 -12.26 -4.07
N ARG A 113 12.88 -12.08 -5.01
CA ARG A 113 12.97 -10.87 -5.81
C ARG A 113 12.14 -10.99 -7.07
N PHE A 114 11.42 -9.92 -7.43
CA PHE A 114 10.65 -9.82 -8.66
C PHE A 114 10.97 -8.52 -9.41
N GLN A 115 10.49 -8.39 -10.64
CA GLN A 115 10.60 -7.20 -11.46
C GLN A 115 9.25 -6.47 -11.55
N PRO A 116 9.23 -5.13 -11.71
CA PRO A 116 8.01 -4.42 -12.02
C PRO A 116 7.35 -4.99 -13.28
N GLY A 117 6.02 -5.18 -13.23
CA GLY A 117 5.25 -5.85 -14.28
C GLY A 117 5.02 -7.34 -14.03
N ASP A 118 5.73 -7.96 -13.09
CA ASP A 118 5.39 -9.30 -12.63
C ASP A 118 4.02 -9.31 -11.94
N SER A 119 3.35 -10.46 -11.97
CA SER A 119 2.05 -10.64 -11.36
C SER A 119 2.04 -11.83 -10.40
N PHE A 120 1.12 -11.78 -9.43
CA PHE A 120 0.93 -12.81 -8.41
C PHE A 120 -0.55 -13.13 -8.25
N THR A 121 -0.84 -14.20 -7.52
CA THR A 121 -2.21 -14.58 -7.16
C THR A 121 -2.33 -14.86 -5.67
N VAL A 122 -3.49 -14.51 -5.09
CA VAL A 122 -3.88 -14.87 -3.73
C VAL A 122 -5.30 -15.44 -3.80
N GLY A 123 -5.42 -16.76 -3.77
CA GLY A 123 -6.68 -17.42 -4.14
C GLY A 123 -7.08 -17.04 -5.57
N ALA A 124 -8.28 -16.48 -5.73
CA ALA A 124 -8.77 -15.97 -7.02
C ALA A 124 -8.31 -14.54 -7.35
N LEU A 125 -7.74 -13.83 -6.38
CA LEU A 125 -7.30 -12.45 -6.57
C LEU A 125 -6.08 -12.38 -7.48
N GLN A 126 -6.08 -11.40 -8.39
CA GLN A 126 -4.95 -11.10 -9.26
C GLN A 126 -4.21 -9.88 -8.75
N ILE A 127 -2.89 -9.94 -8.67
CA ILE A 127 -2.04 -8.85 -8.18
C ILE A 127 -1.05 -8.49 -9.28
N ALA A 128 -1.19 -7.30 -9.85
CA ALA A 128 -0.23 -6.73 -10.79
C ALA A 128 0.71 -5.76 -10.08
N THR A 129 1.99 -5.75 -10.44
CA THR A 129 2.98 -4.85 -9.86
C THR A 129 3.30 -3.70 -10.79
N ARG A 130 3.36 -2.47 -10.25
CA ARG A 130 3.70 -1.25 -10.98
C ARG A 130 4.84 -0.52 -10.28
N LEU A 131 5.84 -0.04 -11.03
CA LEU A 131 6.95 0.71 -10.45
C LEU A 131 6.51 2.13 -10.11
N THR A 132 6.49 2.46 -8.83
CA THR A 132 6.19 3.81 -8.31
C THR A 132 7.40 4.36 -7.55
N LYS A 133 8.54 4.43 -8.26
CA LYS A 133 9.82 4.91 -7.72
C LYS A 133 9.82 6.41 -7.46
N GLY A 134 10.79 6.87 -6.68
CA GLY A 134 11.05 8.28 -6.38
C GLY A 134 11.11 8.56 -4.89
N HIS A 135 10.23 7.97 -4.10
CA HIS A 135 10.37 7.89 -2.65
C HIS A 135 11.47 6.89 -2.27
N SER A 136 11.42 5.70 -2.83
CA SER A 136 12.48 4.69 -2.78
C SER A 136 12.92 4.29 -4.19
N PRO A 137 14.06 3.59 -4.36
CA PRO A 137 14.56 3.18 -5.69
C PRO A 137 13.63 2.19 -6.38
N GLY A 138 13.02 1.31 -5.62
CA GLY A 138 12.21 0.20 -6.08
C GLY A 138 10.79 0.18 -5.53
N GLY A 139 10.25 1.33 -5.14
CA GLY A 139 8.90 1.45 -4.64
C GLY A 139 7.88 0.83 -5.61
N ILE A 140 7.04 -0.05 -5.10
CA ILE A 140 6.05 -0.80 -5.87
C ILE A 140 4.65 -0.49 -5.39
N THR A 141 3.75 -0.30 -6.35
CA THR A 141 2.31 -0.40 -6.15
C THR A 141 1.82 -1.77 -6.56
N TYR A 142 1.04 -2.40 -5.68
CA TYR A 142 0.34 -3.66 -5.96
C TYR A 142 -1.11 -3.34 -6.30
N VAL A 143 -1.51 -3.58 -7.56
CA VAL A 143 -2.89 -3.41 -8.02
C VAL A 143 -3.59 -4.76 -7.93
N ILE A 144 -4.63 -4.83 -7.12
CA ILE A 144 -5.35 -6.05 -6.77
C ILE A 144 -6.74 -6.00 -7.38
N GLU A 145 -7.05 -7.02 -8.18
CA GLU A 145 -8.36 -7.25 -8.80
C GLU A 145 -9.00 -8.53 -8.25
N GLY A 146 -10.33 -8.60 -8.33
CA GLY A 146 -11.11 -9.75 -7.85
C GLY A 146 -11.84 -9.51 -6.52
N LEU A 147 -11.59 -8.41 -5.84
CA LEU A 147 -12.46 -7.88 -4.78
C LEU A 147 -13.64 -7.12 -5.40
N GLU A 148 -14.59 -6.66 -4.58
CA GLU A 148 -15.73 -5.86 -5.06
C GLU A 148 -15.33 -4.56 -5.75
N ARG A 149 -14.15 -4.04 -5.45
CA ARG A 149 -13.51 -2.87 -6.06
C ARG A 149 -12.04 -3.16 -6.26
N PRO A 150 -11.38 -2.62 -7.30
CA PRO A 150 -9.93 -2.67 -7.42
C PRO A 150 -9.27 -1.95 -6.23
N VAL A 151 -8.18 -2.51 -5.74
CA VAL A 151 -7.39 -1.98 -4.62
C VAL A 151 -5.96 -1.78 -5.09
N ALA A 152 -5.36 -0.63 -4.78
CA ALA A 152 -3.97 -0.34 -5.03
C ALA A 152 -3.24 -0.07 -3.70
N ILE A 153 -2.34 -0.97 -3.30
CA ILE A 153 -1.47 -0.79 -2.14
C ILE A 153 -0.22 -0.06 -2.65
N VAL A 154 -0.08 1.21 -2.26
CA VAL A 154 0.85 2.12 -2.93
C VAL A 154 2.10 2.44 -2.10
N GLY A 155 2.17 1.96 -0.83
CA GLY A 155 3.24 2.38 0.09
C GLY A 155 3.35 3.90 0.14
N ASP A 156 4.56 4.41 0.05
CA ASP A 156 4.84 5.84 0.17
C ASP A 156 4.89 6.59 -1.18
N ALA A 157 4.22 6.03 -2.20
CA ALA A 157 4.11 6.75 -3.47
C ALA A 157 3.08 7.89 -3.40
N LEU A 158 1.88 7.62 -2.85
CA LEU A 158 0.78 8.57 -2.80
C LEU A 158 0.06 8.46 -1.46
N PHE A 159 -0.33 9.60 -0.88
CA PHE A 159 -1.13 9.70 0.34
C PHE A 159 -2.40 10.49 0.07
N ALA A 160 -3.37 10.37 0.96
CA ALA A 160 -4.58 11.20 0.91
C ALA A 160 -4.22 12.69 0.92
N GLN A 161 -4.50 13.38 -0.20
CA GLN A 161 -4.15 14.79 -0.50
C GLN A 161 -2.65 15.12 -0.33
N SER A 162 -1.78 14.14 -0.50
CA SER A 162 -0.34 14.30 -0.38
C SER A 162 0.39 13.24 -1.20
N MET A 163 1.70 13.20 -1.08
CA MET A 163 2.53 12.14 -1.64
C MET A 163 3.74 11.92 -0.73
N GLY A 164 4.36 10.77 -0.84
CA GLY A 164 5.62 10.50 -0.17
C GLY A 164 6.72 11.47 -0.61
N GLY A 165 7.64 11.75 0.28
CA GLY A 165 8.79 12.60 -0.03
C GLY A 165 9.59 11.98 -1.18
N GLY A 166 9.98 12.80 -2.16
CA GLY A 166 10.85 12.36 -3.26
C GLY A 166 12.30 12.23 -2.81
N MET A 167 12.58 11.33 -1.86
CA MET A 167 13.88 11.21 -1.22
C MET A 167 14.99 10.79 -2.19
N ILE A 168 14.63 10.00 -3.21
CA ILE A 168 15.54 9.61 -4.30
C ILE A 168 15.39 10.58 -5.49
N SER A 169 14.14 10.84 -5.90
CA SER A 169 13.84 11.74 -7.01
C SER A 169 12.40 12.25 -6.93
N TYR A 170 12.24 13.52 -6.62
CA TYR A 170 10.90 14.14 -6.61
C TYR A 170 10.23 14.13 -7.99
N GLN A 171 11.04 14.32 -9.06
CA GLN A 171 10.53 14.31 -10.43
C GLN A 171 10.02 12.91 -10.81
N ASP A 172 10.77 11.85 -10.45
CA ASP A 172 10.34 10.47 -10.71
C ASP A 172 9.07 10.14 -9.91
N ALA A 173 9.00 10.53 -8.63
CA ALA A 173 7.81 10.30 -7.80
C ALA A 173 6.55 10.93 -8.43
N LEU A 174 6.64 12.18 -8.88
CA LEU A 174 5.53 12.82 -9.60
C LEU A 174 5.19 12.13 -10.92
N ALA A 175 6.21 11.74 -11.70
CA ALA A 175 6.01 11.13 -13.01
C ALA A 175 5.39 9.73 -12.91
N THR A 176 5.91 8.88 -12.00
CA THR A 176 5.43 7.52 -11.85
C THR A 176 4.02 7.47 -11.24
N ASN A 177 3.67 8.36 -10.31
CA ASN A 177 2.29 8.46 -9.84
C ASN A 177 1.32 8.80 -10.98
N ARG A 178 1.71 9.69 -11.90
CA ARG A 178 0.89 10.04 -13.09
C ARG A 178 0.71 8.86 -14.02
N SER A 179 1.79 8.15 -14.34
CA SER A 179 1.73 7.05 -15.30
C SER A 179 1.16 5.76 -14.72
N GLU A 180 1.35 5.49 -13.43
CA GLU A 180 1.01 4.21 -12.82
C GLU A 180 -0.24 4.25 -11.95
N LEU A 181 -0.50 5.36 -11.24
CA LEU A 181 -1.62 5.44 -10.30
C LEU A 181 -2.81 6.20 -10.91
N PHE A 182 -2.58 7.38 -11.48
CA PHE A 182 -3.68 8.18 -12.05
C PHE A 182 -4.23 7.65 -13.38
N THR A 183 -3.68 6.55 -13.90
CA THR A 183 -4.23 5.76 -15.02
C THR A 183 -5.19 4.67 -14.59
N LEU A 184 -5.27 4.40 -13.29
CA LEU A 184 -6.26 3.48 -12.72
C LEU A 184 -7.66 4.09 -12.76
N GLU A 185 -8.67 3.25 -12.63
CA GLU A 185 -10.07 3.67 -12.58
C GLU A 185 -10.34 4.52 -11.32
N ASP A 186 -11.20 5.53 -11.43
CA ASP A 186 -11.44 6.50 -10.35
C ASP A 186 -11.94 5.86 -9.05
N HIS A 187 -12.66 4.74 -9.14
CA HIS A 187 -13.18 4.02 -7.99
C HIS A 187 -12.15 3.05 -7.34
N THR A 188 -10.93 2.96 -7.89
CA THR A 188 -9.85 2.17 -7.28
C THR A 188 -9.51 2.74 -5.91
N VAL A 189 -9.52 1.87 -4.90
CA VAL A 189 -9.13 2.22 -3.53
C VAL A 189 -7.61 2.36 -3.45
N ILE A 190 -7.14 3.48 -2.93
CA ILE A 190 -5.72 3.73 -2.64
C ILE A 190 -5.44 3.41 -1.17
N CYS A 191 -4.51 2.52 -0.93
CA CYS A 191 -4.04 2.07 0.38
C CYS A 191 -2.60 2.59 0.61
N PRO A 192 -2.44 3.77 1.25
CA PRO A 192 -1.13 4.39 1.44
C PRO A 192 -0.35 3.82 2.61
N GLY A 193 0.98 4.01 2.61
CA GLY A 193 1.83 3.66 3.76
C GLY A 193 1.54 4.51 5.00
N HIS A 194 1.06 5.74 4.81
CA HIS A 194 0.69 6.65 5.90
C HIS A 194 -0.65 7.32 5.67
N GLY A 195 -1.37 7.58 6.77
CA GLY A 195 -2.66 8.26 6.73
C GLY A 195 -3.84 7.36 6.32
N PRO A 196 -5.00 7.95 6.01
CA PRO A 196 -6.20 7.21 5.66
C PRO A 196 -6.17 6.67 4.22
N MET A 197 -6.93 5.60 3.98
CA MET A 197 -7.26 5.17 2.63
C MET A 197 -8.03 6.27 1.89
N THR A 198 -7.90 6.28 0.56
CA THR A 198 -8.57 7.23 -0.35
C THR A 198 -8.96 6.51 -1.65
N SER A 199 -9.22 7.23 -2.72
CA SER A 199 -9.42 6.67 -4.05
C SER A 199 -8.70 7.47 -5.12
N VAL A 200 -8.51 6.88 -6.30
CA VAL A 200 -7.92 7.56 -7.44
C VAL A 200 -8.73 8.81 -7.81
N GLY A 201 -10.06 8.73 -7.79
CA GLY A 201 -10.95 9.86 -8.08
C GLY A 201 -10.82 10.99 -7.06
N GLU A 202 -10.76 10.67 -5.75
CA GLU A 202 -10.52 11.66 -4.70
C GLU A 202 -9.18 12.36 -4.89
N GLU A 203 -8.12 11.61 -5.19
CA GLU A 203 -6.81 12.19 -5.39
C GLU A 203 -6.73 13.03 -6.68
N LYS A 204 -7.39 12.64 -7.75
CA LYS A 204 -7.55 13.49 -8.94
C LYS A 204 -8.26 14.81 -8.62
N ALA A 205 -9.33 14.75 -7.82
CA ALA A 205 -10.12 15.92 -7.49
C ALA A 205 -9.43 16.86 -6.48
N HIS A 206 -8.70 16.33 -5.51
CA HIS A 206 -8.28 17.09 -4.32
C HIS A 206 -6.78 17.16 -4.09
N ASN A 207 -5.96 16.25 -4.66
CA ASN A 207 -4.53 16.25 -4.38
C ASN A 207 -3.83 17.49 -4.94
N PRO A 208 -3.18 18.32 -4.08
CA PRO A 208 -2.55 19.57 -4.51
C PRO A 208 -1.29 19.37 -5.36
N PHE A 209 -0.67 18.17 -5.33
CA PHE A 209 0.53 17.86 -6.10
C PHE A 209 0.22 17.54 -7.57
N TYR A 210 -1.05 17.28 -7.90
CA TYR A 210 -1.52 16.89 -9.23
C TYR A 210 -2.68 17.78 -9.73
N PRO A 211 -2.45 19.11 -9.83
CA PRO A 211 -3.50 20.06 -10.17
C PRO A 211 -4.06 19.90 -11.59
N GLU A 212 -3.37 19.19 -12.46
CA GLU A 212 -3.78 18.95 -13.85
C GLU A 212 -4.97 18.00 -13.98
N PHE A 213 -5.32 17.23 -12.96
CA PHE A 213 -6.49 16.34 -12.98
C PHE A 213 -7.78 17.00 -12.47
N LYS A 214 -7.72 18.28 -12.06
CA LYS A 214 -8.87 19.05 -11.51
C LYS A 214 -9.66 19.77 -12.55
#